data_b007dab5d048d7f2a671cf35eaed268a
#
_entry.id   b007dab5d048d7f2a671cf35eaed268a
#
_cell.length_a   1.000
_cell.length_b   1.000
_cell.length_c   1.000
_cell.angle_alpha   90.00
_cell.angle_beta   90.00
_cell.angle_gamma   90.00
#
_symmetry.space_group_name_H-M   'P 1'
#
loop_
_entity.id
_entity.type
_entity.pdbx_description
1 polymer ?
#
loop_
_entity_poly.entity_id
_entity_poly.type
_entity_poly.pdbx_seq_one_letter_code
_entity_poly.pdbx_strand_id
1 'polypeptide(L)'
;MIINYLDKVPKIDPEAKIFKTADVIGDAVIGKGSSVWFGAVVRSDVNTIRIGEDTNIQDNATIHVTTALYPTTIGNGVTVGHNAVIHGSTIGDNVLIGMGAVVLDGCRIGKNSIIAANSVLLGGTEITEGVLVAGNPVKIKREVTAEEIEGLKKSAENYARYARNYLTYSKDSIYSQTDISMIIENLTSC
;
A
#
# COMPACT_ATOMS: atom_id res chain seq x y z
N MET A 1 -7.02 10.69 7.73
CA MET A 1 -8.47 11.00 7.47
C MET A 1 -9.00 10.20 6.30
N ILE A 2 -10.32 9.99 6.18
CA ILE A 2 -10.97 9.42 4.99
C ILE A 2 -11.68 10.59 4.31
N ILE A 3 -11.29 10.90 3.06
CA ILE A 3 -11.63 12.17 2.40
C ILE A 3 -12.10 11.87 0.97
N ASN A 4 -13.25 12.42 0.56
CA ASN A 4 -13.63 12.45 -0.84
C ASN A 4 -12.81 13.50 -1.60
N TYR A 5 -12.73 13.31 -2.91
CA TYR A 5 -12.18 14.32 -3.83
C TYR A 5 -13.11 14.44 -5.03
N LEU A 6 -13.79 15.57 -5.13
CA LEU A 6 -14.91 15.76 -6.08
C LEU A 6 -15.99 14.66 -5.82
N ASP A 7 -16.34 13.93 -6.85
CA ASP A 7 -17.28 12.80 -6.83
C ASP A 7 -16.64 11.44 -6.45
N LYS A 8 -15.33 11.43 -6.15
CA LYS A 8 -14.56 10.23 -5.85
C LYS A 8 -14.52 9.98 -4.35
N VAL A 9 -15.01 8.82 -3.95
CA VAL A 9 -15.12 8.40 -2.54
C VAL A 9 -14.31 7.11 -2.32
N PRO A 10 -13.48 7.04 -1.26
CA PRO A 10 -12.75 5.82 -0.95
C PRO A 10 -13.67 4.63 -0.68
N LYS A 11 -13.31 3.46 -1.23
CA LYS A 11 -13.99 2.19 -0.99
C LYS A 11 -13.08 1.32 -0.13
N ILE A 12 -13.47 1.12 1.12
CA ILE A 12 -12.67 0.43 2.13
C ILE A 12 -13.42 -0.84 2.55
N ASP A 13 -12.76 -1.99 2.38
CA ASP A 13 -13.35 -3.26 2.81
C ASP A 13 -13.61 -3.25 4.32
N PRO A 14 -14.73 -3.82 4.81
CA PRO A 14 -15.05 -3.89 6.23
C PRO A 14 -13.96 -4.54 7.11
N GLU A 15 -13.16 -5.43 6.56
CA GLU A 15 -12.07 -6.07 7.32
C GLU A 15 -10.73 -5.30 7.22
N ALA A 16 -10.62 -4.28 6.37
CA ALA A 16 -9.44 -3.41 6.33
C ALA A 16 -9.31 -2.55 7.60
N LYS A 17 -8.10 -2.14 7.93
CA LYS A 17 -7.78 -1.35 9.13
C LYS A 17 -7.10 -0.05 8.74
N ILE A 18 -7.76 1.07 8.98
CA ILE A 18 -7.23 2.42 8.72
C ILE A 18 -6.94 3.09 10.07
N PHE A 19 -5.67 3.39 10.32
CA PHE A 19 -5.25 4.11 11.52
C PHE A 19 -5.64 5.58 11.41
N LYS A 20 -6.10 6.19 12.53
CA LYS A 20 -6.73 7.53 12.52
C LYS A 20 -5.83 8.67 12.06
N THR A 21 -4.51 8.48 12.09
CA THR A 21 -3.55 9.46 11.55
C THR A 21 -3.18 9.21 10.09
N ALA A 22 -3.69 8.14 9.48
CA ALA A 22 -3.54 7.91 8.04
C ALA A 22 -4.56 8.71 7.23
N ASP A 23 -4.21 9.03 5.99
CA ASP A 23 -5.09 9.69 5.03
C ASP A 23 -5.40 8.76 3.86
N VAL A 24 -6.70 8.57 3.56
CA VAL A 24 -7.18 7.83 2.38
C VAL A 24 -8.12 8.76 1.61
N ILE A 25 -7.75 9.11 0.39
CA ILE A 25 -8.36 10.22 -0.35
C ILE A 25 -8.79 9.78 -1.76
N GLY A 26 -9.99 10.15 -2.19
CA GLY A 26 -10.47 10.05 -3.56
C GLY A 26 -10.80 8.61 -4.00
N ASP A 27 -10.53 8.26 -5.27
CA ASP A 27 -10.88 6.95 -5.87
C ASP A 27 -9.90 5.84 -5.46
N ALA A 28 -9.75 5.63 -4.16
CA ALA A 28 -8.95 4.56 -3.58
C ALA A 28 -9.83 3.36 -3.22
N VAL A 29 -9.37 2.15 -3.55
CA VAL A 29 -9.96 0.89 -3.08
C VAL A 29 -8.95 0.18 -2.20
N ILE A 30 -9.36 -0.18 -0.98
CA ILE A 30 -8.55 -0.93 -0.01
C ILE A 30 -9.21 -2.29 0.22
N GLY A 31 -8.50 -3.36 -0.12
CA GLY A 31 -8.98 -4.73 -0.03
C GLY A 31 -9.03 -5.28 1.39
N LYS A 32 -9.69 -6.44 1.49
CA LYS A 32 -9.91 -7.19 2.72
C LYS A 32 -8.60 -7.45 3.48
N GLY A 33 -8.63 -7.35 4.80
CA GLY A 33 -7.49 -7.64 5.67
C GLY A 33 -6.32 -6.65 5.60
N SER A 34 -6.36 -5.72 4.63
CA SER A 34 -5.29 -4.73 4.44
C SER A 34 -5.27 -3.68 5.54
N SER A 35 -4.11 -3.04 5.72
CA SER A 35 -3.92 -2.03 6.77
C SER A 35 -3.15 -0.82 6.27
N VAL A 36 -3.61 0.38 6.65
CA VAL A 36 -2.96 1.66 6.37
C VAL A 36 -2.57 2.31 7.69
N TRP A 37 -1.27 2.37 7.94
CA TRP A 37 -0.67 2.67 9.24
C TRP A 37 -0.48 4.17 9.49
N PHE A 38 0.08 4.51 10.66
CA PHE A 38 0.18 5.88 11.15
C PHE A 38 0.89 6.81 10.17
N GLY A 39 0.28 7.95 9.86
CA GLY A 39 0.85 8.97 8.98
C GLY A 39 0.98 8.56 7.51
N ALA A 40 0.56 7.35 7.13
CA ALA A 40 0.57 6.95 5.72
C ALA A 40 -0.49 7.72 4.92
N VAL A 41 -0.16 8.04 3.66
CA VAL A 41 -1.03 8.79 2.75
C VAL A 41 -1.32 7.96 1.50
N VAL A 42 -2.59 7.66 1.25
CA VAL A 42 -3.09 7.02 0.03
C VAL A 42 -3.96 8.05 -0.69
N ARG A 43 -3.36 8.80 -1.65
CA ARG A 43 -4.02 9.92 -2.30
C ARG A 43 -4.34 9.64 -3.77
N SER A 44 -5.61 9.37 -4.03
CA SER A 44 -6.19 8.97 -5.33
C SER A 44 -7.09 10.08 -5.90
N ASP A 45 -6.59 11.29 -5.94
CA ASP A 45 -7.32 12.47 -6.38
C ASP A 45 -7.42 12.59 -7.92
N VAL A 46 -6.33 12.38 -8.63
CA VAL A 46 -6.23 12.61 -10.09
C VAL A 46 -6.21 11.34 -10.94
N ASN A 47 -6.12 10.16 -10.31
CA ASN A 47 -6.20 8.84 -10.95
C ASN A 47 -6.58 7.80 -9.88
N THR A 48 -6.64 6.51 -10.23
CA THR A 48 -7.10 5.45 -9.34
C THR A 48 -5.98 4.79 -8.55
N ILE A 49 -6.24 4.45 -7.29
CA ILE A 49 -5.41 3.54 -6.48
C ILE A 49 -6.22 2.29 -6.15
N ARG A 50 -5.61 1.13 -6.36
CA ARG A 50 -6.19 -0.17 -6.03
C ARG A 50 -5.20 -0.96 -5.19
N ILE A 51 -5.56 -1.26 -3.95
CA ILE A 51 -4.76 -2.05 -3.00
C ILE A 51 -5.51 -3.36 -2.76
N GLY A 52 -4.84 -4.48 -2.98
CA GLY A 52 -5.36 -5.82 -2.83
C GLY A 52 -5.62 -6.21 -1.37
N GLU A 53 -5.74 -7.52 -1.13
CA GLU A 53 -6.04 -8.11 0.17
C GLU A 53 -4.76 -8.32 0.98
N ASP A 54 -4.87 -8.34 2.32
CA ASP A 54 -3.79 -8.62 3.27
C ASP A 54 -2.50 -7.81 3.02
N THR A 55 -2.63 -6.62 2.43
CA THR A 55 -1.53 -5.71 2.10
C THR A 55 -1.39 -4.64 3.20
N ASN A 56 -0.14 -4.35 3.60
CA ASN A 56 0.10 -3.34 4.62
C ASN A 56 0.89 -2.15 4.06
N ILE A 57 0.37 -0.94 4.29
CA ILE A 57 1.00 0.33 3.97
C ILE A 57 1.49 0.93 5.27
N GLN A 58 2.79 0.84 5.54
CA GLN A 58 3.37 1.16 6.83
C GLN A 58 3.51 2.67 7.06
N ASP A 59 3.95 3.02 8.26
CA ASP A 59 3.96 4.39 8.77
C ASP A 59 4.67 5.35 7.80
N ASN A 60 4.04 6.49 7.56
CA ASN A 60 4.52 7.58 6.70
C ASN A 60 4.78 7.18 5.22
N ALA A 61 4.37 6.00 4.78
CA ALA A 61 4.46 5.66 3.36
C ALA A 61 3.48 6.52 2.54
N THR A 62 3.87 6.88 1.32
CA THR A 62 3.05 7.69 0.42
C THR A 62 2.74 6.91 -0.85
N ILE A 63 1.44 6.75 -1.14
CA ILE A 63 0.94 6.14 -2.36
C ILE A 63 0.20 7.21 -3.16
N HIS A 64 0.67 7.46 -4.38
CA HIS A 64 0.08 8.47 -5.24
C HIS A 64 0.03 8.02 -6.70
N VAL A 65 -0.41 8.89 -7.59
CA VAL A 65 -0.73 8.61 -8.99
C VAL A 65 -0.41 9.78 -9.89
N THR A 66 -0.20 9.53 -11.19
CA THR A 66 -0.10 10.59 -12.21
C THR A 66 -1.41 10.72 -12.97
N THR A 67 -1.85 11.96 -13.16
CA THR A 67 -3.07 12.33 -13.87
C THR A 67 -3.18 11.60 -15.20
N ALA A 68 -4.26 10.86 -15.40
CA ALA A 68 -4.65 10.16 -16.62
C ALA A 68 -3.64 9.13 -17.17
N LEU A 69 -2.39 9.12 -16.73
CA LEU A 69 -1.32 8.29 -17.31
C LEU A 69 -1.02 7.04 -16.48
N TYR A 70 -0.68 7.23 -15.19
CA TYR A 70 -0.20 6.14 -14.33
C TYR A 70 -1.06 6.00 -13.07
N PRO A 71 -2.03 5.07 -13.06
CA PRO A 71 -2.68 4.63 -11.82
C PRO A 71 -1.69 3.84 -10.97
N THR A 72 -2.01 3.65 -9.69
CA THR A 72 -1.27 2.75 -8.81
C THR A 72 -2.09 1.51 -8.50
N THR A 73 -1.51 0.35 -8.74
CA THR A 73 -2.08 -0.95 -8.37
C THR A 73 -1.09 -1.72 -7.51
N ILE A 74 -1.52 -2.15 -6.35
CA ILE A 74 -0.74 -2.95 -5.40
C ILE A 74 -1.49 -4.25 -5.18
N GLY A 75 -0.83 -5.38 -5.40
CA GLY A 75 -1.38 -6.73 -5.29
C GLY A 75 -1.71 -7.13 -3.85
N ASN A 76 -1.92 -8.43 -3.67
CA ASN A 76 -2.24 -9.05 -2.39
C ASN A 76 -0.97 -9.40 -1.60
N GLY A 77 -1.05 -9.38 -0.28
CA GLY A 77 0.05 -9.77 0.60
C GLY A 77 1.31 -8.91 0.46
N VAL A 78 1.19 -7.68 -0.02
CA VAL A 78 2.31 -6.76 -0.20
C VAL A 78 2.65 -6.06 1.12
N THR A 79 3.94 -5.98 1.41
CA THR A 79 4.44 -5.14 2.50
C THR A 79 5.09 -3.89 1.93
N VAL A 80 4.50 -2.72 2.18
CA VAL A 80 5.08 -1.42 1.86
C VAL A 80 5.70 -0.84 3.12
N GLY A 81 7.03 -0.83 3.16
CA GLY A 81 7.80 -0.42 4.34
C GLY A 81 7.69 1.06 4.68
N HIS A 82 8.03 1.38 5.92
CA HIS A 82 7.97 2.74 6.46
C HIS A 82 8.66 3.77 5.55
N ASN A 83 8.06 4.94 5.38
CA ASN A 83 8.56 6.05 4.55
C ASN A 83 8.77 5.71 3.06
N ALA A 84 8.27 4.60 2.55
CA ALA A 84 8.36 4.28 1.12
C ALA A 84 7.44 5.20 0.30
N VAL A 85 7.84 5.49 -0.94
CA VAL A 85 7.04 6.26 -1.89
C VAL A 85 6.73 5.36 -3.09
N ILE A 86 5.44 5.21 -3.41
CA ILE A 86 4.95 4.48 -4.58
C ILE A 86 4.12 5.45 -5.41
N HIS A 87 4.54 5.69 -6.63
CA HIS A 87 3.91 6.66 -7.51
C HIS A 87 3.63 6.04 -8.89
N GLY A 88 2.36 6.01 -9.30
CA GLY A 88 1.94 5.63 -10.64
C GLY A 88 2.47 4.28 -11.14
N SER A 89 2.44 3.23 -10.33
CA SER A 89 3.12 1.96 -10.63
C SER A 89 2.25 0.73 -10.35
N THR A 90 2.66 -0.41 -10.90
CA THR A 90 2.00 -1.71 -10.70
C THR A 90 2.91 -2.64 -9.91
N ILE A 91 2.43 -3.12 -8.77
CA ILE A 91 3.15 -4.04 -7.88
C ILE A 91 2.36 -5.35 -7.79
N GLY A 92 3.02 -6.45 -8.10
CA GLY A 92 2.46 -7.79 -8.03
C GLY A 92 2.25 -8.27 -6.60
N ASP A 93 1.70 -9.47 -6.46
CA ASP A 93 1.42 -10.07 -5.17
C ASP A 93 2.70 -10.45 -4.41
N ASN A 94 2.59 -10.45 -3.08
CA ASN A 94 3.65 -10.96 -2.20
C ASN A 94 5.01 -10.28 -2.45
N VAL A 95 5.01 -8.94 -2.58
CA VAL A 95 6.20 -8.11 -2.78
C VAL A 95 6.53 -7.38 -1.49
N LEU A 96 7.82 -7.27 -1.19
CA LEU A 96 8.33 -6.34 -0.17
C LEU A 96 8.90 -5.09 -0.85
N ILE A 97 8.32 -3.95 -0.56
CA ILE A 97 8.91 -2.63 -0.81
C ILE A 97 9.60 -2.19 0.46
N GLY A 98 10.92 -2.18 0.45
CA GLY A 98 11.74 -1.86 1.63
C GLY A 98 11.55 -0.43 2.13
N MET A 99 11.84 -0.20 3.40
CA MET A 99 11.74 1.12 4.06
C MET A 99 12.48 2.19 3.26
N GLY A 100 11.83 3.35 3.04
CA GLY A 100 12.41 4.47 2.32
C GLY A 100 12.63 4.25 0.82
N ALA A 101 12.19 3.13 0.24
CA ALA A 101 12.32 2.89 -1.20
C ALA A 101 11.38 3.82 -1.98
N VAL A 102 11.81 4.20 -3.20
CA VAL A 102 11.04 5.07 -4.10
C VAL A 102 10.77 4.31 -5.41
N VAL A 103 9.50 4.18 -5.74
CA VAL A 103 9.02 3.54 -6.98
C VAL A 103 8.31 4.61 -7.80
N LEU A 104 8.87 4.96 -8.97
CA LEU A 104 8.36 6.03 -9.82
C LEU A 104 7.38 5.51 -10.89
N ASP A 105 6.81 6.46 -11.64
CA ASP A 105 5.76 6.23 -12.64
C ASP A 105 6.08 5.14 -13.65
N GLY A 106 5.07 4.35 -13.98
CA GLY A 106 5.18 3.31 -14.99
C GLY A 106 6.00 2.09 -14.58
N CYS A 107 6.54 2.03 -13.35
CA CYS A 107 7.24 0.84 -12.87
C CYS A 107 6.29 -0.36 -12.77
N ARG A 108 6.82 -1.54 -13.09
CA ARG A 108 6.13 -2.83 -12.96
C ARG A 108 6.99 -3.78 -12.14
N ILE A 109 6.49 -4.26 -11.02
CA ILE A 109 7.22 -5.16 -10.12
C ILE A 109 6.51 -6.51 -10.10
N GLY A 110 7.21 -7.56 -10.53
CA GLY A 110 6.71 -8.93 -10.53
C GLY A 110 6.53 -9.48 -9.11
N LYS A 111 5.63 -10.43 -8.96
CA LYS A 111 5.32 -11.08 -7.67
C LYS A 111 6.55 -11.72 -7.02
N ASN A 112 6.48 -11.94 -5.71
CA ASN A 112 7.53 -12.59 -4.92
C ASN A 112 8.89 -11.88 -4.98
N SER A 113 8.91 -10.57 -5.23
CA SER A 113 10.14 -9.79 -5.37
C SER A 113 10.40 -8.94 -4.13
N ILE A 114 11.67 -8.59 -3.93
CA ILE A 114 12.12 -7.76 -2.82
C ILE A 114 12.82 -6.52 -3.38
N ILE A 115 12.29 -5.35 -3.06
CA ILE A 115 12.94 -4.06 -3.26
C ILE A 115 13.61 -3.69 -1.95
N ALA A 116 14.94 -3.64 -1.94
CA ALA A 116 15.70 -3.34 -0.72
C ALA A 116 15.42 -1.91 -0.22
N ALA A 117 15.64 -1.69 1.08
CA ALA A 117 15.46 -0.37 1.68
C ALA A 117 16.29 0.72 0.97
N ASN A 118 15.75 1.95 0.90
CA ASN A 118 16.35 3.13 0.25
C ASN A 118 16.71 2.92 -1.23
N SER A 119 16.09 1.97 -1.91
CA SER A 119 16.27 1.74 -3.34
C SER A 119 15.40 2.69 -4.17
N VAL A 120 15.87 3.06 -5.37
CA VAL A 120 15.13 3.92 -6.29
C VAL A 120 14.92 3.23 -7.62
N LEU A 121 13.64 3.01 -7.98
CA LEU A 121 13.20 2.55 -9.29
C LEU A 121 12.84 3.78 -10.14
N LEU A 122 13.63 4.03 -11.18
CA LEU A 122 13.34 5.10 -12.12
C LEU A 122 12.09 4.77 -12.97
N GLY A 123 11.44 5.80 -13.48
CA GLY A 123 10.20 5.64 -14.25
C GLY A 123 10.32 4.59 -15.36
N GLY A 124 9.30 3.76 -15.51
CA GLY A 124 9.25 2.67 -16.48
C GLY A 124 10.11 1.45 -16.18
N THR A 125 10.73 1.37 -15.00
CA THR A 125 11.53 0.19 -14.62
C THR A 125 10.64 -1.06 -14.51
N GLU A 126 11.04 -2.14 -15.16
CA GLU A 126 10.40 -3.44 -15.08
C GLU A 126 11.27 -4.41 -14.26
N ILE A 127 10.70 -4.96 -13.21
CA ILE A 127 11.32 -5.98 -12.36
C ILE A 127 10.56 -7.30 -12.55
N THR A 128 11.29 -8.32 -12.99
CA THR A 128 10.74 -9.68 -13.13
C THR A 128 10.33 -10.25 -11.78
N GLU A 129 9.51 -11.29 -11.77
CA GLU A 129 9.13 -11.98 -10.54
C GLU A 129 10.33 -12.68 -9.87
N GLY A 130 10.26 -12.81 -8.54
CA GLY A 130 11.18 -13.64 -7.77
C GLY A 130 12.61 -13.11 -7.66
N VAL A 131 12.83 -11.79 -7.76
CA VAL A 131 14.16 -11.20 -7.65
C VAL A 131 14.29 -10.20 -6.52
N LEU A 132 15.50 -10.12 -5.94
CA LEU A 132 15.92 -9.06 -5.05
C LEU A 132 16.66 -7.99 -5.83
N VAL A 133 16.20 -6.75 -5.73
CA VAL A 133 16.84 -5.58 -6.32
C VAL A 133 17.27 -4.59 -5.25
N ALA A 134 18.36 -3.87 -5.49
CA ALA A 134 18.87 -2.87 -4.56
C ALA A 134 19.67 -1.78 -5.28
N GLY A 135 19.67 -0.58 -4.72
CA GLY A 135 20.50 0.56 -5.15
C GLY A 135 19.70 1.76 -5.68
N ASN A 136 20.43 2.79 -6.05
CA ASN A 136 19.92 4.01 -6.68
C ASN A 136 20.78 4.36 -7.90
N PRO A 137 20.32 4.12 -9.16
CA PRO A 137 19.14 3.31 -9.46
C PRO A 137 19.31 1.83 -9.11
N VAL A 138 18.19 1.09 -9.03
CA VAL A 138 18.21 -0.34 -8.68
C VAL A 138 18.96 -1.19 -9.71
N LYS A 139 19.53 -2.29 -9.20
CA LYS A 139 20.06 -3.41 -10.01
C LYS A 139 19.60 -4.71 -9.41
N ILE A 140 19.32 -5.70 -10.24
CA ILE A 140 19.06 -7.07 -9.78
C ILE A 140 20.32 -7.58 -9.08
N LYS A 141 20.15 -8.10 -7.87
CA LYS A 141 21.22 -8.66 -7.05
C LYS A 141 21.26 -10.17 -7.15
N ARG A 142 20.09 -10.80 -7.05
CA ARG A 142 19.92 -12.25 -7.11
C ARG A 142 18.44 -12.64 -7.17
N GLU A 143 18.19 -13.90 -7.36
CA GLU A 143 16.88 -14.49 -7.12
C GLU A 143 16.53 -14.48 -5.62
N VAL A 144 15.23 -14.44 -5.33
CA VAL A 144 14.66 -14.59 -3.97
C VAL A 144 14.56 -16.09 -3.67
N THR A 145 14.98 -16.50 -2.47
CA THR A 145 14.89 -17.91 -2.07
C THR A 145 13.46 -18.31 -1.69
N ALA A 146 13.18 -19.61 -1.68
CA ALA A 146 11.89 -20.13 -1.24
C ALA A 146 11.57 -19.73 0.22
N GLU A 147 12.58 -19.69 1.09
CA GLU A 147 12.44 -19.27 2.49
C GLU A 147 12.09 -17.78 2.59
N GLU A 148 12.69 -16.94 1.74
CA GLU A 148 12.37 -15.51 1.69
C GLU A 148 10.94 -15.29 1.17
N ILE A 149 10.49 -16.04 0.15
CA ILE A 149 9.10 -15.97 -0.34
C ILE A 149 8.12 -16.33 0.79
N GLU A 150 8.40 -17.36 1.57
CA GLU A 150 7.58 -17.69 2.73
C GLU A 150 7.65 -16.61 3.82
N GLY A 151 8.82 -16.00 4.00
CA GLY A 151 9.03 -14.85 4.88
C GLY A 151 8.18 -13.64 4.48
N LEU A 152 8.01 -13.37 3.18
CA LEU A 152 7.15 -12.28 2.68
C LEU A 152 5.70 -12.51 3.07
N LYS A 153 5.17 -13.72 2.87
CA LYS A 153 3.80 -14.09 3.29
C LYS A 153 3.61 -13.89 4.79
N LYS A 154 4.55 -14.42 5.57
CA LYS A 154 4.51 -14.30 7.02
C LYS A 154 4.59 -12.86 7.50
N SER A 155 5.30 -11.98 6.77
CA SER A 155 5.32 -10.54 7.03
C SER A 155 3.91 -9.95 6.91
N ALA A 156 3.21 -10.21 5.82
CA ALA A 156 1.84 -9.74 5.60
C ALA A 156 0.89 -10.25 6.69
N GLU A 157 0.93 -11.54 7.02
CA GLU A 157 0.13 -12.14 8.11
C GLU A 157 0.42 -11.50 9.47
N ASN A 158 1.70 -11.21 9.76
CA ASN A 158 2.10 -10.54 10.99
C ASN A 158 1.49 -9.14 11.09
N TYR A 159 1.54 -8.35 10.01
CA TYR A 159 0.97 -7.01 10.00
C TYR A 159 -0.56 -7.04 10.13
N ALA A 160 -1.24 -7.98 9.48
CA ALA A 160 -2.66 -8.21 9.70
C ALA A 160 -2.97 -8.55 11.18
N ARG A 161 -2.14 -9.37 11.84
CA ARG A 161 -2.26 -9.68 13.27
C ARG A 161 -1.98 -8.45 14.13
N TYR A 162 -0.93 -7.67 13.84
CA TYR A 162 -0.61 -6.45 14.60
C TYR A 162 -1.76 -5.45 14.54
N ALA A 163 -2.34 -5.23 13.36
CA ALA A 163 -3.49 -4.34 13.21
C ALA A 163 -4.70 -4.82 14.03
N ARG A 164 -4.96 -6.13 14.09
CA ARG A 164 -6.00 -6.69 14.97
C ARG A 164 -5.70 -6.47 16.46
N ASN A 165 -4.44 -6.54 16.88
CA ASN A 165 -4.07 -6.28 18.27
C ASN A 165 -4.41 -4.84 18.69
N TYR A 166 -4.23 -3.86 17.78
CA TYR A 166 -4.65 -2.48 18.05
C TYR A 166 -6.16 -2.36 18.27
N LEU A 167 -7.00 -3.12 17.57
CA LEU A 167 -8.45 -3.16 17.83
C LEU A 167 -8.76 -3.63 19.26
N THR A 168 -7.96 -4.54 19.80
CA THR A 168 -8.16 -5.10 21.14
C THR A 168 -7.67 -4.18 22.24
N TYR A 169 -6.49 -3.58 22.08
CA TYR A 169 -5.78 -2.86 23.16
C TYR A 169 -5.76 -1.34 23.00
N SER A 170 -6.04 -0.83 21.79
CA SER A 170 -5.96 0.59 21.45
C SER A 170 -6.96 0.95 20.34
N LYS A 171 -8.21 0.48 20.48
CA LYS A 171 -9.27 0.63 19.46
C LYS A 171 -9.49 2.07 18.99
N ASP A 172 -9.21 3.06 19.82
CA ASP A 172 -9.36 4.47 19.48
C ASP A 172 -8.31 4.96 18.45
N SER A 173 -7.27 4.18 18.15
CA SER A 173 -6.26 4.50 17.15
C SER A 173 -6.65 4.08 15.72
N ILE A 174 -7.72 3.32 15.55
CA ILE A 174 -8.22 2.82 14.26
C ILE A 174 -9.64 3.32 14.03
N TYR A 175 -9.98 3.63 12.78
CA TYR A 175 -11.39 3.87 12.41
C TYR A 175 -12.19 2.59 12.55
N SER A 176 -13.28 2.64 13.33
CA SER A 176 -14.26 1.55 13.39
C SER A 176 -15.05 1.47 12.08
N GLN A 177 -15.71 0.34 11.84
CA GLN A 177 -16.61 0.21 10.68
C GLN A 177 -17.73 1.25 10.70
N THR A 178 -18.26 1.55 11.89
CA THR A 178 -19.26 2.60 12.07
C THR A 178 -18.70 3.98 11.70
N ASP A 179 -17.47 4.31 12.13
CA ASP A 179 -16.83 5.57 11.75
C ASP A 179 -16.66 5.66 10.24
N ILE A 180 -16.17 4.60 9.59
CA ILE A 180 -15.96 4.55 8.13
C ILE A 180 -17.29 4.71 7.40
N SER A 181 -18.34 3.98 7.80
CA SER A 181 -19.67 4.07 7.18
C SER A 181 -20.25 5.47 7.32
N MET A 182 -20.24 6.07 8.51
CA MET A 182 -20.73 7.43 8.74
C MET A 182 -19.97 8.47 7.93
N ILE A 183 -18.64 8.35 7.83
CA ILE A 183 -17.81 9.26 7.03
C ILE A 183 -18.22 9.15 5.56
N ILE A 184 -18.33 7.93 5.02
CA ILE A 184 -18.67 7.70 3.62
C ILE A 184 -20.08 8.20 3.31
N GLU A 185 -21.08 7.93 4.16
CA GLU A 185 -22.45 8.43 4.01
C GLU A 185 -22.49 9.96 3.96
N ASN A 186 -21.76 10.64 4.85
CA ASN A 186 -21.66 12.09 4.85
C ASN A 186 -20.98 12.64 3.58
N LEU A 187 -19.99 11.93 3.05
CA LEU A 187 -19.27 12.32 1.83
C LEU A 187 -20.13 12.16 0.56
N THR A 188 -21.11 11.25 0.57
CA THR A 188 -22.00 10.98 -0.58
C THR A 188 -23.29 11.79 -0.54
N SER A 189 -23.58 12.49 0.57
CA SER A 189 -24.82 13.28 0.76
C SER A 189 -24.66 14.76 0.34
N CYS A 190 -23.49 15.18 -0.05
CA CYS A 190 -23.19 16.52 -0.56
C CYS A 190 -23.07 16.52 -2.08
#